data_bbc1db8540783df1f54e3dde23ea1323
#
_entry.id   bbc1db8540783df1f54e3dde23ea1323
#
_cell.length_a   1.000
_cell.length_b   1.000
_cell.length_c   1.000
_cell.angle_alpha   90.00
_cell.angle_beta   90.00
_cell.angle_gamma   90.00
#
_symmetry.space_group_name_H-M   'P 1'
#
loop_
_entity.id
_entity.type
_entity.pdbx_description
1 polymer ?
#
loop_
_entity_poly.entity_id
_entity_poly.type
_entity_poly.pdbx_seq_one_letter_code
_entity_poly.pdbx_strand_id
1 'polypeptide(L)'
;GEFNPAWGYRFNENKLLLDPYAKAISGKCRNDDNLLLAYDVNAPGKDLTLDDRDSSRVMPKGVVMGDDFDWQGDRHPDLQLNDLIIYEVHAKGFTAHKSSGVKNPGTYLGFIEKIPYLKELGVNAVELLPVHEYYVEDFLIQKGLTNYWGYNTIGFFAPESSYGTETSPGCQVREFKTMVRELHRAGIEVILDVVFNHSAEGNELGPTVCFRGIDNRSYYLLTGPRDAPRRYYMNYTGCGNSMNLAAAPVIRLVLDSLR
;
A
#
# COMPACT_ATOMS: atom_id res chain seq x y z
N GLY A 1 -17.65 18.50 1.40
CA GLY A 1 -17.97 17.24 2.04
C GLY A 1 -18.74 17.45 3.35
N GLU A 2 -19.19 16.37 3.94
CA GLU A 2 -19.95 16.40 5.21
C GLU A 2 -19.12 15.70 6.31
N PHE A 3 -19.16 16.26 7.52
CA PHE A 3 -18.64 15.62 8.72
C PHE A 3 -19.80 15.28 9.65
N ASN A 4 -20.15 14.01 9.72
CA ASN A 4 -21.16 13.45 10.62
C ASN A 4 -20.83 11.98 10.87
N PRO A 5 -19.88 11.68 11.78
CA PRO A 5 -19.36 10.34 12.00
C PRO A 5 -20.42 9.32 12.42
N ALA A 6 -21.47 9.74 13.14
CA ALA A 6 -22.58 8.85 13.51
C ALA A 6 -23.26 8.23 12.28
N TRP A 7 -23.31 8.94 11.17
CA TRP A 7 -23.86 8.51 9.89
C TRP A 7 -22.80 8.09 8.87
N GLY A 8 -21.53 8.02 9.29
CA GLY A 8 -20.42 7.54 8.46
C GLY A 8 -19.81 8.60 7.55
N TYR A 9 -20.11 9.87 7.72
CA TYR A 9 -19.48 10.96 6.96
C TYR A 9 -18.27 11.48 7.72
N ARG A 10 -17.09 11.37 7.13
CA ARG A 10 -15.80 11.67 7.80
C ARG A 10 -14.91 12.61 6.99
N PHE A 11 -15.49 13.41 6.11
CA PHE A 11 -14.75 14.43 5.39
C PHE A 11 -14.23 15.48 6.36
N ASN A 12 -12.95 15.87 6.18
CA ASN A 12 -12.32 16.97 6.91
C ASN A 12 -11.44 17.74 5.91
N GLU A 13 -11.77 19.01 5.67
CA GLU A 13 -11.09 19.87 4.69
C GLU A 13 -9.63 20.17 5.04
N ASN A 14 -9.23 19.97 6.31
CA ASN A 14 -7.87 20.19 6.79
C ASN A 14 -6.97 18.94 6.64
N LYS A 15 -7.52 17.83 6.15
CA LYS A 15 -6.75 16.60 5.94
C LYS A 15 -6.46 16.40 4.46
N LEU A 16 -5.15 16.50 4.12
CA LEU A 16 -4.71 16.15 2.78
C LEU A 16 -4.93 14.66 2.53
N LEU A 17 -5.59 14.33 1.43
CA LEU A 17 -5.87 12.95 1.05
C LEU A 17 -4.95 12.53 -0.10
N LEU A 18 -4.48 11.30 -0.04
CA LEU A 18 -3.75 10.67 -1.14
C LEU A 18 -4.73 10.34 -2.27
N ASP A 19 -4.30 10.57 -3.51
CA ASP A 19 -5.02 10.09 -4.68
C ASP A 19 -5.02 8.55 -4.67
N PRO A 20 -6.20 7.91 -4.61
CA PRO A 20 -6.29 6.44 -4.59
C PRO A 20 -5.74 5.77 -5.84
N TYR A 21 -5.59 6.51 -6.96
CA TYR A 21 -5.04 6.05 -8.23
C TYR A 21 -3.59 6.52 -8.48
N ALA A 22 -2.91 7.06 -7.47
CA ALA A 22 -1.52 7.47 -7.59
C ALA A 22 -0.64 6.27 -7.99
N LYS A 23 0.04 6.36 -9.14
CA LYS A 23 0.93 5.32 -9.68
C LYS A 23 2.32 5.35 -9.05
N ALA A 24 2.66 6.41 -8.36
CA ALA A 24 3.87 6.54 -7.55
C ALA A 24 3.61 7.48 -6.38
N ILE A 25 4.29 7.23 -5.27
CA ILE A 25 4.17 8.00 -4.04
C ILE A 25 5.57 8.43 -3.62
N SER A 26 5.71 9.68 -3.20
CA SER A 26 6.95 10.26 -2.68
C SER A 26 6.74 10.71 -1.24
N GLY A 27 7.68 10.35 -0.38
CA GLY A 27 7.58 10.55 1.07
C GLY A 27 6.85 9.40 1.75
N LYS A 28 6.69 9.50 3.06
CA LYS A 28 5.98 8.51 3.90
C LYS A 28 4.97 9.23 4.78
N CYS A 29 3.87 8.57 5.09
CA CYS A 29 2.96 9.01 6.14
C CYS A 29 3.70 9.05 7.48
N ARG A 30 3.53 10.15 8.21
CA ARG A 30 4.04 10.30 9.58
C ARG A 30 2.94 10.91 10.43
N ASN A 31 2.58 10.24 11.50
CA ASN A 31 1.55 10.77 12.40
C ASN A 31 2.14 11.70 13.49
N ASP A 32 3.06 12.56 13.09
CA ASP A 32 3.65 13.58 13.96
C ASP A 32 2.52 14.45 14.55
N ASP A 33 2.52 14.63 15.85
CA ASP A 33 1.49 15.41 16.57
C ASP A 33 0.03 14.93 16.34
N ASN A 34 -0.17 13.67 15.93
CA ASN A 34 -1.46 13.10 15.57
C ASN A 34 -2.16 13.82 14.40
N LEU A 35 -1.41 14.44 13.49
CA LEU A 35 -1.97 15.26 12.40
C LEU A 35 -2.72 14.43 11.34
N LEU A 36 -2.47 13.14 11.25
CA LEU A 36 -3.23 12.24 10.36
C LEU A 36 -4.63 11.93 10.89
N LEU A 37 -4.89 12.17 12.17
CA LEU A 37 -6.20 11.95 12.77
C LEU A 37 -7.11 13.15 12.48
N ALA A 38 -8.32 12.86 11.98
CA ALA A 38 -9.28 13.91 11.63
C ALA A 38 -10.08 14.42 12.84
N TYR A 39 -9.71 14.03 14.06
CA TYR A 39 -10.40 14.37 15.30
C TYR A 39 -9.42 14.81 16.38
N ASP A 40 -9.90 15.54 17.38
CA ASP A 40 -9.10 15.92 18.55
C ASP A 40 -8.95 14.73 19.51
N VAL A 41 -7.72 14.20 19.62
CA VAL A 41 -7.38 13.07 20.49
C VAL A 41 -7.59 13.32 21.96
N ASN A 42 -7.59 14.60 22.38
CA ASN A 42 -7.75 15.02 23.78
C ASN A 42 -9.22 15.27 24.14
N ALA A 43 -10.08 15.45 23.16
CA ALA A 43 -11.51 15.67 23.39
C ALA A 43 -12.20 14.36 23.83
N PRO A 44 -13.12 14.40 24.81
CA PRO A 44 -13.85 13.22 25.27
C PRO A 44 -14.64 12.50 24.14
N GLY A 45 -15.10 13.26 23.15
CA GLY A 45 -15.84 12.74 21.99
C GLY A 45 -14.97 12.05 20.94
N LYS A 46 -13.65 12.20 20.98
CA LYS A 46 -12.68 11.64 20.03
C LYS A 46 -13.17 11.74 18.57
N ASP A 47 -13.45 10.63 17.91
CA ASP A 47 -13.86 10.54 16.51
C ASP A 47 -15.17 11.30 16.16
N LEU A 48 -15.90 11.78 17.16
CA LEU A 48 -17.06 12.68 16.99
C LEU A 48 -16.68 14.16 16.94
N THR A 49 -15.41 14.48 17.15
CA THR A 49 -14.87 15.85 17.07
C THR A 49 -14.13 16.07 15.77
N LEU A 50 -13.81 17.32 15.45
CA LEU A 50 -13.03 17.69 14.27
C LEU A 50 -11.69 18.28 14.70
N ASP A 51 -10.60 17.83 14.07
CA ASP A 51 -9.29 18.47 14.16
C ASP A 51 -9.08 19.39 12.94
N ASP A 52 -8.90 20.69 13.18
CA ASP A 52 -8.76 21.73 12.16
C ASP A 52 -7.31 21.96 11.70
N ARG A 53 -6.35 21.20 12.22
CA ARG A 53 -4.94 21.33 11.85
C ARG A 53 -4.66 20.70 10.49
N ASP A 54 -3.84 21.38 9.68
CA ASP A 54 -3.42 20.89 8.36
C ASP A 54 -2.46 19.68 8.45
N SER A 55 -2.82 18.59 7.78
CA SER A 55 -1.99 17.37 7.70
C SER A 55 -0.98 17.38 6.55
N SER A 56 -0.94 18.38 5.71
CA SER A 56 -0.16 18.36 4.46
C SER A 56 1.35 18.13 4.66
N ARG A 57 1.91 18.55 5.79
CA ARG A 57 3.34 18.38 6.12
C ARG A 57 3.72 16.93 6.47
N VAL A 58 2.77 16.11 6.86
CA VAL A 58 2.99 14.72 7.30
C VAL A 58 2.48 13.69 6.30
N MET A 59 1.82 14.15 5.25
CA MET A 59 1.29 13.29 4.18
C MET A 59 2.29 13.15 3.03
N PRO A 60 2.46 11.93 2.49
CA PRO A 60 3.19 11.74 1.23
C PRO A 60 2.42 12.37 0.07
N LYS A 61 3.08 12.48 -1.07
CA LYS A 61 2.52 13.10 -2.27
C LYS A 61 2.44 12.07 -3.39
N GLY A 62 1.31 12.02 -4.09
CA GLY A 62 1.21 11.34 -5.37
C GLY A 62 2.15 11.99 -6.39
N VAL A 63 2.83 11.17 -7.17
CA VAL A 63 3.72 11.62 -8.25
C VAL A 63 3.04 11.35 -9.59
N VAL A 64 2.95 12.37 -10.43
CA VAL A 64 2.46 12.21 -11.81
C VAL A 64 3.48 11.44 -12.61
N MET A 65 3.09 10.26 -13.09
CA MET A 65 3.93 9.37 -13.89
C MET A 65 3.47 9.35 -15.34
N GLY A 66 4.43 9.48 -16.26
CA GLY A 66 4.22 9.14 -17.67
C GLY A 66 4.18 7.61 -17.88
N ASP A 67 3.69 7.20 -19.04
CA ASP A 67 3.70 5.80 -19.46
C ASP A 67 4.81 5.58 -20.51
N ASP A 68 6.03 5.98 -20.17
CA ASP A 68 7.20 6.00 -21.03
C ASP A 68 8.21 4.88 -20.76
N PHE A 69 7.82 3.88 -19.94
CA PHE A 69 8.71 2.76 -19.65
C PHE A 69 8.86 1.85 -20.87
N ASP A 70 10.11 1.69 -21.33
CA ASP A 70 10.43 0.78 -22.44
C ASP A 70 10.49 -0.68 -21.94
N TRP A 71 9.45 -1.43 -22.21
CA TRP A 71 9.39 -2.85 -21.91
C TRP A 71 10.28 -3.71 -22.82
N GLN A 72 10.85 -3.15 -23.90
CA GLN A 72 11.76 -3.84 -24.83
C GLN A 72 11.18 -5.14 -25.39
N GLY A 73 9.87 -5.14 -25.65
CA GLY A 73 9.16 -6.32 -26.17
C GLY A 73 8.95 -7.44 -25.14
N ASP A 74 9.00 -7.12 -23.86
CA ASP A 74 8.76 -8.07 -22.75
C ASP A 74 7.46 -8.84 -22.93
N ARG A 75 7.47 -10.10 -22.56
CA ARG A 75 6.31 -10.99 -22.51
C ARG A 75 6.40 -11.90 -21.31
N HIS A 76 5.25 -12.21 -20.74
CA HIS A 76 5.15 -13.27 -19.73
C HIS A 76 5.74 -14.57 -20.25
N PRO A 77 6.45 -15.34 -19.43
CA PRO A 77 6.93 -16.69 -19.80
C PRO A 77 5.79 -17.65 -20.18
N ASP A 78 4.56 -17.38 -19.71
CA ASP A 78 3.32 -18.14 -20.01
C ASP A 78 3.44 -19.63 -19.63
N LEU A 79 4.00 -19.88 -18.45
CA LEU A 79 4.17 -21.23 -17.91
C LEU A 79 2.83 -21.80 -17.41
N GLN A 80 2.64 -23.10 -17.61
CA GLN A 80 1.46 -23.77 -17.09
C GLN A 80 1.51 -23.86 -15.58
N LEU A 81 0.39 -23.67 -14.89
CA LEU A 81 0.32 -23.65 -13.42
C LEU A 81 0.93 -24.92 -12.79
N ASN A 82 0.75 -26.08 -13.42
CA ASN A 82 1.27 -27.35 -12.92
C ASN A 82 2.79 -27.49 -13.04
N ASP A 83 3.43 -26.63 -13.83
CA ASP A 83 4.89 -26.66 -14.06
C ASP A 83 5.61 -25.60 -13.20
N LEU A 84 4.86 -24.80 -12.41
CA LEU A 84 5.44 -23.77 -11.57
C LEU A 84 6.14 -24.35 -10.34
N ILE A 85 7.36 -23.86 -10.11
CA ILE A 85 8.10 -23.98 -8.85
C ILE A 85 8.14 -22.58 -8.27
N ILE A 86 7.20 -22.31 -7.36
CA ILE A 86 6.97 -20.98 -6.80
C ILE A 86 7.86 -20.78 -5.58
N TYR A 87 8.56 -19.65 -5.55
CA TYR A 87 9.35 -19.19 -4.42
C TYR A 87 8.74 -17.92 -3.84
N GLU A 88 8.07 -18.06 -2.69
CA GLU A 88 7.53 -16.93 -1.94
C GLU A 88 8.68 -16.14 -1.31
N VAL A 89 8.72 -14.83 -1.54
CA VAL A 89 9.87 -14.02 -1.16
C VAL A 89 9.49 -12.56 -0.89
N HIS A 90 10.11 -11.98 0.13
CA HIS A 90 10.00 -10.55 0.42
C HIS A 90 10.99 -9.77 -0.43
N ALA A 91 10.52 -8.82 -1.27
CA ALA A 91 11.36 -8.06 -2.20
C ALA A 91 12.60 -7.43 -1.53
N LYS A 92 12.43 -6.76 -0.39
CA LYS A 92 13.53 -6.20 0.39
C LYS A 92 14.30 -7.26 1.17
N GLY A 93 13.60 -8.16 1.87
CA GLY A 93 14.21 -9.13 2.78
C GLY A 93 15.19 -10.08 2.08
N PHE A 94 14.91 -10.41 0.83
CA PHE A 94 15.72 -11.35 0.03
C PHE A 94 17.18 -10.94 -0.11
N THR A 95 17.43 -9.64 -0.20
CA THR A 95 18.80 -9.14 -0.43
C THR A 95 19.31 -8.18 0.64
N ALA A 96 18.51 -7.82 1.65
CA ALA A 96 18.86 -6.81 2.65
C ALA A 96 20.08 -7.14 3.48
N HIS A 97 20.33 -8.43 3.79
CA HIS A 97 21.48 -8.83 4.58
C HIS A 97 22.76 -8.81 3.73
N LYS A 98 23.88 -8.38 4.33
CA LYS A 98 25.19 -8.27 3.67
C LYS A 98 25.69 -9.57 3.03
N SER A 99 25.26 -10.74 3.52
CA SER A 99 25.61 -12.05 2.93
C SER A 99 25.01 -12.25 1.55
N SER A 100 24.05 -11.43 1.13
CA SER A 100 23.51 -11.48 -0.23
C SER A 100 24.56 -11.16 -1.29
N GLY A 101 25.57 -10.32 -0.95
CA GLY A 101 26.65 -9.93 -1.84
C GLY A 101 26.24 -9.06 -3.02
N VAL A 102 24.99 -8.51 -3.00
CA VAL A 102 24.50 -7.63 -4.06
C VAL A 102 24.96 -6.19 -3.85
N LYS A 103 24.97 -5.39 -4.93
CA LYS A 103 25.37 -3.98 -4.89
C LYS A 103 24.30 -3.09 -4.24
N ASN A 104 23.03 -3.43 -4.48
CA ASN A 104 21.87 -2.65 -4.02
C ASN A 104 21.02 -3.49 -3.06
N PRO A 105 21.46 -3.77 -1.83
CA PRO A 105 20.76 -4.66 -0.92
C PRO A 105 19.39 -4.11 -0.52
N GLY A 106 18.38 -4.98 -0.50
CA GLY A 106 17.03 -4.65 -0.07
C GLY A 106 16.22 -3.84 -1.08
N THR A 107 16.59 -3.84 -2.36
CA THR A 107 15.93 -3.07 -3.41
C THR A 107 15.49 -3.94 -4.60
N TYR A 108 14.62 -3.37 -5.46
CA TYR A 108 14.21 -4.01 -6.71
C TYR A 108 15.42 -4.33 -7.61
N LEU A 109 16.40 -3.42 -7.70
CA LEU A 109 17.62 -3.68 -8.49
C LEU A 109 18.50 -4.75 -7.85
N GLY A 110 18.59 -4.79 -6.53
CA GLY A 110 19.30 -5.86 -5.83
C GLY A 110 18.65 -7.23 -6.02
N PHE A 111 17.32 -7.27 -6.17
CA PHE A 111 16.61 -8.50 -6.48
C PHE A 111 17.03 -9.07 -7.84
N ILE A 112 17.20 -8.24 -8.85
CA ILE A 112 17.66 -8.63 -10.20
C ILE A 112 19.00 -9.35 -10.13
N GLU A 113 19.92 -8.90 -9.27
CA GLU A 113 21.24 -9.50 -9.11
C GLU A 113 21.18 -10.97 -8.61
N LYS A 114 20.02 -11.40 -8.07
CA LYS A 114 19.79 -12.78 -7.59
C LYS A 114 19.07 -13.69 -8.59
N ILE A 115 18.77 -13.23 -9.79
CA ILE A 115 18.17 -14.06 -10.83
C ILE A 115 19.02 -15.33 -11.13
N PRO A 116 20.38 -15.26 -11.24
CA PRO A 116 21.17 -16.48 -11.43
C PRO A 116 20.99 -17.51 -10.31
N TYR A 117 20.91 -17.06 -9.04
CA TYR A 117 20.65 -17.92 -7.90
C TYR A 117 19.26 -18.59 -7.98
N LEU A 118 18.21 -17.85 -8.33
CA LEU A 118 16.87 -18.41 -8.50
C LEU A 118 16.84 -19.48 -9.60
N LYS A 119 17.54 -19.26 -10.69
CA LYS A 119 17.68 -20.24 -11.79
C LYS A 119 18.45 -21.48 -11.36
N GLU A 120 19.55 -21.32 -10.61
CA GLU A 120 20.32 -22.44 -10.07
C GLU A 120 19.49 -23.29 -9.10
N LEU A 121 18.63 -22.63 -8.30
CA LEU A 121 17.67 -23.31 -7.41
C LEU A 121 16.55 -24.03 -8.15
N GLY A 122 16.37 -23.74 -9.43
CA GLY A 122 15.30 -24.34 -10.26
C GLY A 122 13.95 -23.64 -10.14
N VAL A 123 13.90 -22.44 -9.55
CA VAL A 123 12.70 -21.61 -9.42
C VAL A 123 12.32 -21.03 -10.78
N ASN A 124 11.04 -21.11 -11.15
CA ASN A 124 10.51 -20.52 -12.38
C ASN A 124 9.32 -19.57 -12.14
N ALA A 125 8.97 -19.34 -10.87
CA ALA A 125 8.04 -18.30 -10.45
C ALA A 125 8.44 -17.72 -9.11
N VAL A 126 8.36 -16.40 -8.94
CA VAL A 126 8.50 -15.73 -7.64
C VAL A 126 7.16 -15.14 -7.24
N GLU A 127 6.75 -15.41 -6.00
CA GLU A 127 5.60 -14.77 -5.36
C GLU A 127 6.13 -13.70 -4.41
N LEU A 128 5.90 -12.44 -4.79
CA LEU A 128 6.37 -11.31 -4.00
C LEU A 128 5.37 -10.99 -2.90
N LEU A 129 5.79 -11.05 -1.62
CA LEU A 129 5.06 -10.43 -0.52
C LEU A 129 4.72 -8.99 -0.88
N PRO A 130 3.70 -8.35 -0.25
CA PRO A 130 3.14 -7.09 -0.74
C PRO A 130 4.18 -6.05 -1.13
N VAL A 131 4.06 -5.59 -2.37
CA VAL A 131 4.92 -4.55 -2.96
C VAL A 131 4.20 -3.23 -3.16
N HIS A 132 2.93 -3.14 -2.80
CA HIS A 132 2.20 -1.88 -2.77
C HIS A 132 2.75 -0.95 -1.69
N GLU A 133 2.67 0.37 -1.92
CA GLU A 133 3.03 1.37 -0.90
C GLU A 133 2.16 1.19 0.34
N TYR A 134 2.78 1.06 1.52
CA TYR A 134 2.11 0.78 2.78
C TYR A 134 2.41 1.81 3.86
N TYR A 135 1.56 1.84 4.86
CA TYR A 135 1.71 2.65 6.07
C TYR A 135 2.38 1.84 7.17
N VAL A 136 3.35 2.46 7.86
CA VAL A 136 3.95 1.89 9.06
C VAL A 136 3.17 2.42 10.27
N GLU A 137 2.59 1.52 11.03
CA GLU A 137 1.74 1.84 12.16
C GLU A 137 2.52 2.55 13.28
N ASP A 138 1.88 3.53 13.90
CA ASP A 138 2.50 4.38 14.92
C ASP A 138 3.10 3.57 16.09
N PHE A 139 2.44 2.48 16.49
CA PHE A 139 2.94 1.63 17.57
C PHE A 139 4.24 0.88 17.21
N LEU A 140 4.47 0.61 15.92
CA LEU A 140 5.73 0.04 15.43
C LEU A 140 6.83 1.11 15.46
N ILE A 141 6.53 2.31 14.95
CA ILE A 141 7.46 3.45 14.95
C ILE A 141 7.92 3.76 16.36
N GLN A 142 6.98 3.82 17.33
CA GLN A 142 7.30 4.07 18.75
C GLN A 142 8.22 3.02 19.36
N LYS A 143 8.22 1.79 18.83
CA LYS A 143 9.12 0.71 19.24
C LYS A 143 10.43 0.65 18.43
N GLY A 144 10.67 1.60 17.54
CA GLY A 144 11.81 1.58 16.61
C GLY A 144 11.75 0.46 15.57
N LEU A 145 10.55 -0.04 15.29
CA LEU A 145 10.29 -1.10 14.31
C LEU A 145 9.66 -0.51 13.04
N THR A 146 9.60 -1.33 12.01
CA THR A 146 8.87 -1.04 10.75
C THR A 146 7.87 -2.14 10.47
N ASN A 147 6.89 -1.85 9.61
CA ASN A 147 6.04 -2.89 9.04
C ASN A 147 6.90 -3.66 8.01
N TYR A 148 7.22 -4.92 8.31
CA TYR A 148 8.03 -5.75 7.44
C TYR A 148 7.19 -6.40 6.33
N TRP A 149 5.98 -6.85 6.66
CA TRP A 149 5.16 -7.66 5.75
C TRP A 149 4.49 -6.85 4.62
N GLY A 150 4.19 -5.56 4.85
CA GLY A 150 3.55 -4.70 3.86
C GLY A 150 2.02 -4.84 3.74
N TYR A 151 1.36 -5.63 4.60
CA TYR A 151 -0.10 -5.84 4.58
C TYR A 151 -0.89 -4.67 5.17
N ASN A 152 -0.49 -3.44 4.91
CA ASN A 152 -1.13 -2.21 5.39
C ASN A 152 -1.17 -1.14 4.30
N THR A 153 -1.80 -1.47 3.19
CA THR A 153 -1.74 -0.72 1.92
C THR A 153 -2.39 0.65 2.02
N ILE A 154 -1.70 1.68 1.49
CA ILE A 154 -2.22 3.03 1.24
C ILE A 154 -2.23 3.40 -0.24
N GLY A 155 -1.36 2.79 -1.06
CA GLY A 155 -1.22 3.07 -2.48
C GLY A 155 -1.44 1.82 -3.33
N PHE A 156 -2.68 1.58 -3.77
CA PHE A 156 -3.08 0.36 -4.48
C PHE A 156 -2.56 0.27 -5.93
N PHE A 157 -1.92 1.32 -6.44
CA PHE A 157 -1.34 1.39 -7.79
C PHE A 157 0.16 1.74 -7.76
N ALA A 158 0.72 1.95 -6.58
CA ALA A 158 2.08 2.42 -6.42
C ALA A 158 2.97 1.35 -5.79
N PRO A 159 4.13 1.04 -6.39
CA PRO A 159 5.15 0.21 -5.75
C PRO A 159 5.73 0.90 -4.51
N GLU A 160 6.10 0.09 -3.51
CA GLU A 160 6.69 0.54 -2.26
C GLU A 160 7.99 1.33 -2.50
N SER A 161 7.98 2.59 -2.10
CA SER A 161 9.05 3.54 -2.41
C SER A 161 10.38 3.23 -1.72
N SER A 162 10.34 2.58 -0.54
CA SER A 162 11.57 2.23 0.20
C SER A 162 12.33 1.02 -0.39
N TYR A 163 11.79 0.38 -1.42
CA TYR A 163 12.48 -0.70 -2.15
C TYR A 163 13.17 -0.18 -3.42
N GLY A 164 13.11 1.13 -3.70
CA GLY A 164 13.91 1.78 -4.73
C GLY A 164 15.33 2.09 -4.25
N THR A 165 16.26 2.22 -5.19
CA THR A 165 17.67 2.58 -4.90
C THR A 165 17.87 4.08 -4.80
N GLU A 166 17.03 4.86 -5.47
CA GLU A 166 17.12 6.32 -5.57
C GLU A 166 16.04 7.00 -4.73
N THR A 167 16.29 8.25 -4.39
CA THR A 167 15.32 9.12 -3.71
C THR A 167 14.50 9.99 -4.67
N SER A 168 14.79 9.92 -5.97
CA SER A 168 14.03 10.66 -6.98
C SER A 168 12.59 10.17 -7.05
N PRO A 169 11.58 11.07 -6.99
CA PRO A 169 10.18 10.67 -7.00
C PRO A 169 9.83 9.82 -8.24
N GLY A 170 9.24 8.64 -8.02
CA GLY A 170 8.84 7.73 -9.11
C GLY A 170 9.91 6.75 -9.57
N CYS A 171 11.16 6.81 -9.06
CA CYS A 171 12.22 5.85 -9.42
C CYS A 171 11.80 4.40 -9.15
N GLN A 172 11.11 4.16 -8.02
CA GLN A 172 10.64 2.84 -7.63
C GLN A 172 9.74 2.18 -8.68
N VAL A 173 8.97 2.96 -9.44
CA VAL A 173 8.12 2.43 -10.52
C VAL A 173 8.97 1.87 -11.66
N ARG A 174 9.98 2.61 -12.09
CA ARG A 174 10.92 2.15 -13.13
C ARG A 174 11.74 0.95 -12.68
N GLU A 175 12.20 0.96 -11.45
CA GLU A 175 12.98 -0.15 -10.91
C GLU A 175 12.14 -1.41 -10.75
N PHE A 176 10.90 -1.29 -10.26
CA PHE A 176 9.97 -2.41 -10.18
C PHE A 176 9.67 -3.00 -11.57
N LYS A 177 9.30 -2.15 -12.54
CA LYS A 177 9.08 -2.59 -13.93
C LYS A 177 10.33 -3.24 -14.53
N THR A 178 11.52 -2.72 -14.23
CA THR A 178 12.79 -3.32 -14.66
C THR A 178 12.98 -4.70 -14.03
N MET A 179 12.71 -4.85 -12.75
CA MET A 179 12.81 -6.15 -12.07
C MET A 179 11.87 -7.19 -12.72
N VAL A 180 10.62 -6.82 -12.95
CA VAL A 180 9.66 -7.71 -13.61
C VAL A 180 10.16 -8.12 -15.01
N ARG A 181 10.57 -7.16 -15.83
CA ARG A 181 11.11 -7.43 -17.16
C ARG A 181 12.32 -8.37 -17.15
N GLU A 182 13.27 -8.18 -16.22
CA GLU A 182 14.46 -9.03 -16.14
C GLU A 182 14.12 -10.44 -15.61
N LEU A 183 13.13 -10.58 -14.74
CA LEU A 183 12.61 -11.89 -14.31
C LEU A 183 11.96 -12.64 -15.49
N HIS A 184 11.07 -11.97 -16.24
CA HIS A 184 10.46 -12.55 -17.44
C HIS A 184 11.51 -13.00 -18.48
N ARG A 185 12.53 -12.17 -18.75
CA ARG A 185 13.65 -12.52 -19.63
C ARG A 185 14.39 -13.77 -19.17
N ALA A 186 14.46 -13.98 -17.87
CA ALA A 186 15.09 -15.16 -17.28
C ALA A 186 14.17 -16.40 -17.30
N GLY A 187 12.93 -16.29 -17.79
CA GLY A 187 11.92 -17.34 -17.77
C GLY A 187 11.29 -17.57 -16.40
N ILE A 188 11.22 -16.50 -15.58
CA ILE A 188 10.64 -16.55 -14.24
C ILE A 188 9.37 -15.70 -14.22
N GLU A 189 8.23 -16.31 -13.88
CA GLU A 189 6.96 -15.61 -13.65
C GLU A 189 7.01 -14.75 -12.39
N VAL A 190 6.22 -13.69 -12.37
CA VAL A 190 6.06 -12.82 -11.19
C VAL A 190 4.62 -12.86 -10.73
N ILE A 191 4.42 -13.29 -9.50
CA ILE A 191 3.13 -13.32 -8.81
C ILE A 191 3.17 -12.24 -7.73
N LEU A 192 2.14 -11.41 -7.62
CA LEU A 192 2.04 -10.39 -6.59
C LEU A 192 1.02 -10.80 -5.53
N ASP A 193 1.45 -10.85 -4.26
CA ASP A 193 0.53 -10.92 -3.14
C ASP A 193 -0.10 -9.55 -2.92
N VAL A 194 -1.42 -9.47 -3.02
CA VAL A 194 -2.17 -8.21 -2.97
C VAL A 194 -3.29 -8.24 -1.93
N VAL A 195 -3.52 -7.11 -1.28
CA VAL A 195 -4.48 -6.97 -0.18
C VAL A 195 -5.55 -5.95 -0.53
N PHE A 196 -6.77 -6.43 -0.76
CA PHE A 196 -7.93 -5.57 -1.06
C PHE A 196 -9.05 -5.69 -0.01
N ASN A 197 -8.85 -6.47 1.04
CA ASN A 197 -9.88 -6.69 2.05
C ASN A 197 -9.93 -5.61 3.14
N HIS A 198 -8.86 -4.82 3.32
CA HIS A 198 -8.76 -3.69 4.24
C HIS A 198 -7.82 -2.62 3.70
N SER A 199 -7.78 -1.48 4.36
CA SER A 199 -6.81 -0.41 4.13
C SER A 199 -6.09 -0.02 5.42
N ALA A 200 -5.02 0.78 5.28
CA ALA A 200 -4.23 1.27 6.39
C ALA A 200 -4.95 2.28 7.32
N GLU A 201 -6.20 2.64 7.03
CA GLU A 201 -6.91 3.67 7.81
C GLU A 201 -7.47 3.16 9.15
N GLY A 202 -7.35 1.85 9.46
CA GLY A 202 -7.76 1.27 10.73
C GLY A 202 -9.26 1.45 11.04
N ASN A 203 -9.61 1.48 12.34
CA ASN A 203 -10.98 1.70 12.80
C ASN A 203 -11.35 3.20 12.88
N GLU A 204 -12.45 3.56 13.55
CA GLU A 204 -12.94 4.94 13.71
C GLU A 204 -11.92 5.89 14.36
N LEU A 205 -10.93 5.35 15.06
CA LEU A 205 -9.85 6.10 15.70
C LEU A 205 -8.56 6.12 14.85
N GLY A 206 -8.56 5.51 13.68
CA GLY A 206 -7.39 5.46 12.80
C GLY A 206 -7.20 6.74 11.97
N PRO A 207 -6.12 6.81 11.19
CA PRO A 207 -5.76 7.98 10.38
C PRO A 207 -6.75 8.21 9.23
N THR A 208 -6.84 9.46 8.77
CA THR A 208 -7.57 9.86 7.57
C THR A 208 -6.55 10.24 6.51
N VAL A 209 -6.29 9.33 5.59
CA VAL A 209 -5.23 9.48 4.59
C VAL A 209 -5.71 9.33 3.14
N CYS A 210 -6.86 8.68 2.91
CA CYS A 210 -7.38 8.44 1.57
C CYS A 210 -8.91 8.25 1.60
N PHE A 211 -9.39 7.01 1.55
CA PHE A 211 -10.81 6.63 1.33
C PHE A 211 -11.76 7.18 2.36
N ARG A 212 -11.36 7.20 3.63
CA ARG A 212 -12.15 7.73 4.75
C ARG A 212 -12.56 9.17 4.51
N GLY A 213 -11.64 9.99 4.03
CA GLY A 213 -11.92 11.39 3.74
C GLY A 213 -12.63 11.61 2.40
N ILE A 214 -12.49 10.70 1.42
CA ILE A 214 -13.11 10.80 0.10
C ILE A 214 -14.58 10.40 0.16
N ASP A 215 -14.85 9.13 0.51
CA ASP A 215 -16.22 8.58 0.64
C ASP A 215 -16.23 7.35 1.56
N ASN A 216 -16.14 7.61 2.85
CA ASN A 216 -16.10 6.58 3.88
C ASN A 216 -17.21 5.54 3.75
N ARG A 217 -18.42 5.96 3.35
CA ARG A 217 -19.61 5.11 3.30
C ARG A 217 -19.60 4.12 2.14
N SER A 218 -18.98 4.50 1.04
CA SER A 218 -18.85 3.61 -0.13
C SER A 218 -17.68 2.65 0.03
N TYR A 219 -16.56 3.13 0.58
CA TYR A 219 -15.34 2.31 0.66
C TYR A 219 -15.32 1.30 1.80
N TYR A 220 -16.07 1.53 2.89
CA TYR A 220 -16.02 0.65 4.06
C TYR A 220 -17.36 0.04 4.42
N LEU A 221 -17.33 -1.18 4.96
CA LEU A 221 -18.45 -1.80 5.64
C LEU A 221 -18.59 -1.17 7.03
N LEU A 222 -19.69 -0.46 7.25
CA LEU A 222 -19.94 0.30 8.47
C LEU A 222 -21.04 -0.34 9.32
N THR A 223 -20.98 -0.11 10.63
CA THR A 223 -21.94 -0.59 11.62
C THR A 223 -22.06 0.40 12.77
N GLY A 224 -22.99 0.17 13.68
CA GLY A 224 -23.15 0.96 14.88
C GLY A 224 -24.52 0.78 15.54
N PRO A 225 -24.74 1.39 16.72
CA PRO A 225 -26.02 1.39 17.41
C PRO A 225 -27.06 2.25 16.67
N ARG A 226 -28.34 2.16 17.10
CA ARG A 226 -29.47 2.82 16.44
C ARG A 226 -29.29 4.34 16.29
N ASP A 227 -28.69 4.99 17.26
CA ASP A 227 -28.42 6.45 17.28
C ASP A 227 -27.15 6.86 16.54
N ALA A 228 -26.27 5.90 16.19
CA ALA A 228 -25.04 6.11 15.42
C ALA A 228 -24.78 4.92 14.48
N PRO A 229 -25.69 4.65 13.50
CA PRO A 229 -25.74 3.36 12.80
C PRO A 229 -24.57 3.07 11.87
N ARG A 230 -23.72 4.07 11.58
CA ARG A 230 -22.56 3.95 10.68
C ARG A 230 -21.27 4.53 11.26
N ARG A 231 -21.21 4.63 12.58
CA ARG A 231 -20.03 5.20 13.26
C ARG A 231 -18.81 4.31 13.19
N TYR A 232 -19.03 2.99 13.35
CA TYR A 232 -17.95 2.00 13.49
C TYR A 232 -17.74 1.23 12.21
N TYR A 233 -16.58 0.58 12.10
CA TYR A 233 -16.21 -0.27 10.98
C TYR A 233 -16.45 -1.74 11.31
N MET A 234 -17.00 -2.49 10.35
CA MET A 234 -16.90 -3.94 10.39
C MET A 234 -15.42 -4.34 10.31
N ASN A 235 -15.01 -5.32 11.12
CA ASN A 235 -13.61 -5.70 11.24
C ASN A 235 -13.44 -7.21 11.06
N TYR A 236 -13.82 -7.72 9.89
CA TYR A 236 -13.66 -9.15 9.56
C TYR A 236 -12.19 -9.52 9.32
N THR A 237 -11.35 -8.53 9.03
CA THR A 237 -9.93 -8.71 8.71
C THR A 237 -9.03 -8.72 9.94
N GLY A 238 -9.50 -8.22 11.09
CA GLY A 238 -8.67 -7.98 12.28
C GLY A 238 -7.81 -6.70 12.21
N CYS A 239 -7.83 -5.96 11.07
CA CYS A 239 -7.01 -4.78 10.84
C CYS A 239 -7.73 -3.45 11.13
N GLY A 240 -8.91 -3.50 11.73
CA GLY A 240 -9.69 -2.32 12.12
C GLY A 240 -10.81 -1.94 11.15
N ASN A 241 -10.72 -2.33 9.89
CA ASN A 241 -11.75 -2.10 8.89
C ASN A 241 -11.89 -3.27 7.91
N SER A 242 -13.00 -3.28 7.18
CA SER A 242 -13.20 -4.15 6.03
C SER A 242 -13.71 -3.31 4.87
N MET A 243 -13.07 -3.43 3.71
CA MET A 243 -13.49 -2.72 2.51
C MET A 243 -14.81 -3.30 1.97
N ASN A 244 -15.66 -2.42 1.45
CA ASN A 244 -16.96 -2.78 0.89
C ASN A 244 -16.82 -3.24 -0.57
N LEU A 245 -16.39 -4.48 -0.77
CA LEU A 245 -16.21 -5.05 -2.11
C LEU A 245 -17.53 -5.23 -2.90
N ALA A 246 -18.70 -4.93 -2.31
CA ALA A 246 -19.97 -4.87 -3.03
C ALA A 246 -20.26 -3.49 -3.65
N ALA A 247 -19.52 -2.45 -3.26
CA ALA A 247 -19.70 -1.11 -3.78
C ALA A 247 -18.98 -0.92 -5.12
N ALA A 248 -19.67 -0.32 -6.10
CA ALA A 248 -19.13 -0.13 -7.45
C ALA A 248 -17.78 0.61 -7.50
N PRO A 249 -17.53 1.69 -6.73
CA PRO A 249 -16.22 2.36 -6.76
C PRO A 249 -15.11 1.47 -6.22
N VAL A 250 -15.38 0.60 -5.23
CA VAL A 250 -14.38 -0.31 -4.65
C VAL A 250 -14.04 -1.45 -5.62
N ILE A 251 -15.07 -2.09 -6.22
CA ILE A 251 -14.84 -3.10 -7.26
C ILE A 251 -14.03 -2.51 -8.42
N ARG A 252 -14.38 -1.31 -8.87
CA ARG A 252 -13.64 -0.63 -9.94
C ARG A 252 -12.17 -0.41 -9.56
N LEU A 253 -11.91 0.12 -8.35
CA LEU A 253 -10.54 0.31 -7.85
C LEU A 253 -9.74 -1.00 -7.90
N VAL A 254 -10.33 -2.09 -7.39
CA VAL A 254 -9.67 -3.41 -7.39
C VAL A 254 -9.38 -3.91 -8.80
N LEU A 255 -10.37 -3.86 -9.69
CA LEU A 255 -10.20 -4.32 -11.07
C LEU A 255 -9.19 -3.46 -11.84
N ASP A 256 -9.16 -2.15 -11.61
CA ASP A 256 -8.20 -1.24 -12.24
C ASP A 256 -6.78 -1.47 -11.69
N SER A 257 -6.64 -1.81 -10.41
CA SER A 257 -5.35 -2.15 -9.79
C SER A 257 -4.78 -3.49 -10.28
N LEU A 258 -5.66 -4.44 -10.66
CA LEU A 258 -5.26 -5.76 -11.17
C LEU A 258 -4.94 -5.77 -12.67
N ARG A 259 -5.13 -4.66 -13.39
CA ARG A 259 -4.84 -4.49 -14.83
C ARG A 259 -3.49 -3.84 -15.08
#